data_b16ebed39b3c6d01a755545d3e0c8464
#
_entry.id   b16ebed39b3c6d01a755545d3e0c8464
#
_cell.length_a   1.000
_cell.length_b   1.000
_cell.length_c   1.000
_cell.angle_alpha   90.00
_cell.angle_beta   90.00
_cell.angle_gamma   90.00
#
_symmetry.space_group_name_H-M   'P 1'
#
loop_
_entity.id
_entity.type
_entity.pdbx_description
1 polymer ?
#
loop_
_entity_poly.entity_id
_entity_poly.type
_entity_poly.pdbx_seq_one_letter_code
_entity_poly.pdbx_strand_id
1 'polypeptide(L)'
;MGNDNSDIRSGQGNTIIQRVGNPINSYMLLRVDRTLRADDFEADGVTPKSGIAIYTGQKAGDTKWVDIDHDGKITSADYDVVGSYQPKFEWGFTNTFKYKNLDASILLQGRVGGKLLSIGSRGWNRATNGPGWNYMSRWLYDAYWSEEEPGDGKTPGFFSTVTGGQYDTNWLYDAGYIRIKNITLGYTLPKKVVKKAGL
;
A
#
# COMPACT_ATOMS: atom_id res chain seq x y z
N MET A 1 -17.27 34.25 -1.51
CA MET A 1 -17.13 33.02 -0.72
C MET A 1 -15.66 32.66 -0.76
N GLY A 2 -14.97 32.87 0.37
CA GLY A 2 -13.53 32.61 0.46
C GLY A 2 -13.23 31.16 0.18
N ASN A 3 -12.35 30.93 -0.76
CA ASN A 3 -11.81 29.62 -1.07
C ASN A 3 -10.75 29.28 -0.01
N ASP A 4 -11.20 29.10 1.22
CA ASP A 4 -10.35 28.59 2.30
C ASP A 4 -10.17 27.08 2.08
N ASN A 5 -9.36 26.78 1.07
CA ASN A 5 -8.91 25.43 0.77
C ASN A 5 -7.71 25.12 1.69
N SER A 6 -7.88 25.36 2.99
CA SER A 6 -6.87 25.00 3.99
C SER A 6 -6.95 23.49 4.21
N ASP A 7 -6.12 22.76 3.47
CA ASP A 7 -5.90 21.36 3.72
C ASP A 7 -5.40 21.15 5.15
N ILE A 8 -6.11 20.36 5.93
CA ILE A 8 -5.60 19.91 7.22
C ILE A 8 -4.74 18.68 6.95
N ARG A 9 -3.45 18.79 7.19
CA ARG A 9 -2.48 17.70 7.00
C ARG A 9 -2.11 17.08 8.33
N SER A 10 -1.96 15.77 8.35
CA SER A 10 -1.61 14.97 9.52
C SER A 10 -0.89 13.68 9.15
N GLY A 11 -0.59 12.86 10.15
CA GLY A 11 0.16 11.63 9.95
C GLY A 11 1.66 11.84 9.76
N GLN A 12 2.40 10.75 9.71
CA GLN A 12 3.84 10.80 9.52
C GLN A 12 4.14 11.32 8.10
N GLY A 13 4.96 12.37 8.02
CA GLY A 13 5.30 13.00 6.74
C GLY A 13 4.15 13.73 6.07
N ASN A 14 3.12 14.14 6.84
CA ASN A 14 1.93 14.82 6.31
C ASN A 14 1.20 14.04 5.20
N THR A 15 1.20 12.72 5.31
CA THR A 15 0.65 11.80 4.32
C THR A 15 -0.86 11.67 4.36
N ILE A 16 -1.51 12.24 5.36
CA ILE A 16 -2.97 12.22 5.51
C ILE A 16 -3.50 13.64 5.33
N ILE A 17 -4.55 13.77 4.54
CA ILE A 17 -5.18 15.05 4.24
C ILE A 17 -6.67 15.01 4.56
N GLN A 18 -7.19 16.12 5.06
CA GLN A 18 -8.61 16.43 5.13
C GLN A 18 -8.87 17.61 4.20
N ARG A 19 -9.56 17.36 3.12
CA ARG A 19 -9.90 18.33 2.07
C ARG A 19 -11.36 18.18 1.73
N VAL A 20 -12.06 19.30 1.57
CA VAL A 20 -13.46 19.31 1.14
C VAL A 20 -13.60 18.61 -0.22
N GLY A 21 -14.58 17.73 -0.35
CA GLY A 21 -14.80 16.92 -1.56
C GLY A 21 -14.03 15.59 -1.61
N ASN A 22 -13.17 15.31 -0.63
CA ASN A 22 -12.48 14.03 -0.50
C ASN A 22 -12.96 13.26 0.74
N PRO A 23 -12.86 11.93 0.74
CA PRO A 23 -13.11 11.14 1.94
C PRO A 23 -12.21 11.60 3.09
N ILE A 24 -12.74 11.56 4.32
CA ILE A 24 -11.96 11.92 5.50
C ILE A 24 -10.69 11.06 5.62
N ASN A 25 -9.58 11.68 6.02
CA ASN A 25 -8.27 11.04 6.13
C ASN A 25 -7.85 10.34 4.83
N SER A 26 -7.95 11.05 3.72
CA SER A 26 -7.40 10.59 2.44
C SER A 26 -5.87 10.63 2.48
N TYR A 27 -5.23 9.71 1.76
CA TYR A 27 -3.79 9.70 1.58
C TYR A 27 -3.37 10.66 0.47
N MET A 28 -2.37 11.48 0.75
CA MET A 28 -1.75 12.40 -0.18
C MET A 28 -0.29 12.02 -0.38
N LEU A 29 0.03 11.45 -1.54
CA LEU A 29 1.31 10.81 -1.84
C LEU A 29 1.77 11.17 -3.23
N LEU A 30 3.08 11.04 -3.48
CA LEU A 30 3.62 11.01 -4.83
C LEU A 30 3.18 9.73 -5.55
N ARG A 31 2.71 9.86 -6.78
CA ARG A 31 2.32 8.72 -7.61
C ARG A 31 3.55 8.12 -8.28
N VAL A 32 3.78 6.83 -8.05
CA VAL A 32 4.86 6.10 -8.72
C VAL A 32 4.43 5.74 -10.13
N ASP A 33 5.27 6.09 -11.09
CA ASP A 33 5.18 5.65 -12.48
C ASP A 33 5.99 4.35 -12.65
N ARG A 34 7.29 4.42 -12.49
CA ARG A 34 8.24 3.31 -12.65
C ARG A 34 9.57 3.64 -11.96
N THR A 35 10.58 2.82 -12.14
CA THR A 35 11.97 3.19 -11.84
C THR A 35 12.59 4.01 -12.98
N LEU A 36 13.43 4.98 -12.63
CA LEU A 36 14.26 5.70 -13.59
C LEU A 36 15.28 4.76 -14.22
N ARG A 37 15.50 4.88 -15.51
CA ARG A 37 16.45 4.08 -16.29
C ARG A 37 17.62 4.92 -16.75
N ALA A 38 18.73 4.30 -17.11
CA ALA A 38 19.86 5.01 -17.72
C ALA A 38 19.43 5.80 -18.96
N ASP A 39 18.50 5.27 -19.74
CA ASP A 39 17.96 5.93 -20.95
C ASP A 39 17.16 7.22 -20.67
N ASP A 40 16.78 7.47 -19.44
CA ASP A 40 16.07 8.70 -19.04
C ASP A 40 17.03 9.88 -18.87
N PHE A 41 18.33 9.64 -18.90
CA PHE A 41 19.37 10.65 -18.68
C PHE A 41 20.24 10.85 -19.93
N GLU A 42 20.88 11.99 -20.00
CA GLU A 42 21.94 12.26 -20.99
C GLU A 42 23.16 11.38 -20.68
N ALA A 43 24.18 11.43 -21.54
CA ALA A 43 25.38 10.62 -21.40
C ALA A 43 26.18 10.87 -20.11
N ASP A 44 25.90 11.96 -19.40
CA ASP A 44 26.49 12.29 -18.10
C ASP A 44 25.87 11.50 -16.94
N GLY A 45 24.74 10.78 -17.20
CA GLY A 45 24.02 9.99 -16.19
C GLY A 45 23.31 10.82 -15.08
N VAL A 46 23.27 12.15 -15.21
CA VAL A 46 22.74 13.07 -14.20
C VAL A 46 21.69 14.01 -14.78
N THR A 47 21.90 14.52 -15.99
CA THR A 47 20.97 15.42 -16.65
C THR A 47 19.79 14.64 -17.24
N PRO A 48 18.54 14.90 -16.80
CA PRO A 48 17.39 14.22 -17.36
C PRO A 48 17.15 14.65 -18.80
N LYS A 49 16.74 13.71 -19.65
CA LYS A 49 16.30 14.01 -21.01
C LYS A 49 15.01 14.82 -21.00
N SER A 50 14.78 15.51 -22.11
CA SER A 50 13.56 16.32 -22.31
C SER A 50 12.29 15.48 -22.03
N GLY A 51 11.38 16.02 -21.23
CA GLY A 51 10.14 15.35 -20.82
C GLY A 51 10.28 14.35 -19.66
N ILE A 52 11.45 14.25 -19.06
CA ILE A 52 11.66 13.46 -17.84
C ILE A 52 11.74 14.39 -16.64
N ALA A 53 10.67 14.44 -15.85
CA ALA A 53 10.64 15.14 -14.57
C ALA A 53 11.33 14.31 -13.50
N ILE A 54 12.23 14.93 -12.74
CA ILE A 54 12.93 14.29 -11.62
C ILE A 54 12.91 15.18 -10.38
N TYR A 55 13.02 14.53 -9.22
CA TYR A 55 13.37 15.19 -7.98
C TYR A 55 14.88 15.44 -7.94
N THR A 56 15.28 16.53 -7.33
CA THR A 56 16.71 16.92 -7.28
C THR A 56 17.60 15.79 -6.73
N GLY A 57 18.60 15.42 -7.52
CA GLY A 57 19.59 14.40 -7.14
C GLY A 57 19.19 12.96 -7.47
N GLN A 58 18.06 12.73 -8.14
CA GLN A 58 17.70 11.41 -8.64
C GLN A 58 18.60 10.95 -9.78
N LYS A 59 18.75 9.64 -9.90
CA LYS A 59 19.53 8.95 -10.92
C LYS A 59 18.84 7.67 -11.35
N ALA A 60 19.40 6.95 -12.30
CA ALA A 60 18.93 5.63 -12.70
C ALA A 60 18.81 4.71 -11.48
N GLY A 61 17.72 3.96 -11.40
CA GLY A 61 17.36 3.12 -10.28
C GLY A 61 16.55 3.79 -9.17
N ASP A 62 16.38 5.11 -9.19
CA ASP A 62 15.47 5.81 -8.28
C ASP A 62 14.01 5.69 -8.75
N THR A 63 13.06 5.96 -7.88
CA THR A 63 11.64 5.96 -8.24
C THR A 63 11.31 7.15 -9.10
N LYS A 64 10.79 6.93 -10.31
CA LYS A 64 10.18 7.98 -11.12
C LYS A 64 8.76 8.23 -10.63
N TRP A 65 8.47 9.45 -10.25
CA TRP A 65 7.13 9.90 -9.90
C TRP A 65 6.46 10.61 -11.08
N VAL A 66 5.14 10.69 -11.00
CA VAL A 66 4.33 11.41 -12.00
C VAL A 66 4.41 12.91 -11.70
N ASP A 67 4.79 13.67 -12.70
CA ASP A 67 4.73 15.12 -12.74
C ASP A 67 3.27 15.53 -13.02
N ILE A 68 2.57 16.04 -12.01
CA ILE A 68 1.13 16.29 -12.08
C ILE A 68 0.84 17.69 -12.63
N ASP A 69 1.64 18.66 -12.28
CA ASP A 69 1.48 20.05 -12.75
C ASP A 69 2.23 20.32 -14.08
N HIS A 70 3.00 19.32 -14.56
CA HIS A 70 3.72 19.35 -15.83
C HIS A 70 4.77 20.48 -15.93
N ASP A 71 5.37 20.83 -14.81
CA ASP A 71 6.43 21.85 -14.74
C ASP A 71 7.83 21.30 -15.08
N GLY A 72 7.96 19.97 -15.28
CA GLY A 72 9.21 19.28 -15.59
C GLY A 72 10.06 18.95 -14.38
N LYS A 73 9.54 19.11 -13.17
CA LYS A 73 10.24 18.81 -11.92
C LYS A 73 9.29 18.09 -10.98
N ILE A 74 9.84 17.30 -10.08
CA ILE A 74 9.05 16.69 -9.00
C ILE A 74 9.22 17.53 -7.74
N THR A 75 8.11 18.07 -7.26
CA THR A 75 8.04 18.99 -6.11
C THR A 75 6.93 18.61 -5.14
N SER A 76 6.63 19.48 -4.19
CA SER A 76 5.47 19.31 -3.31
C SER A 76 4.12 19.53 -4.02
N ALA A 77 4.12 20.11 -5.21
CA ALA A 77 2.92 20.30 -6.03
C ALA A 77 2.43 18.99 -6.67
N ASP A 78 3.32 18.00 -6.81
CA ASP A 78 3.03 16.70 -7.42
C ASP A 78 2.41 15.67 -6.44
N TYR A 79 2.17 16.07 -5.21
CA TYR A 79 1.43 15.21 -4.29
C TYR A 79 -0.05 15.18 -4.67
N ASP A 80 -0.60 13.97 -4.79
CA ASP A 80 -2.00 13.75 -5.18
C ASP A 80 -2.76 12.95 -4.12
N VAL A 81 -4.08 13.10 -4.12
CA VAL A 81 -4.99 12.31 -3.29
C VAL A 81 -5.19 10.93 -3.93
N VAL A 82 -4.52 9.94 -3.40
CA VAL A 82 -4.43 8.59 -3.99
C VAL A 82 -5.41 7.58 -3.39
N GLY A 83 -6.28 8.03 -2.50
CA GLY A 83 -7.30 7.20 -1.87
C GLY A 83 -7.45 7.47 -0.38
N SER A 84 -8.27 6.68 0.30
CA SER A 84 -8.56 6.80 1.71
C SER A 84 -8.49 5.43 2.40
N TYR A 85 -8.25 5.42 3.71
CA TYR A 85 -8.32 4.19 4.49
C TYR A 85 -9.77 3.67 4.64
N GLN A 86 -10.76 4.52 4.37
CA GLN A 86 -12.16 4.14 4.52
C GLN A 86 -12.59 3.15 3.42
N PRO A 87 -13.27 2.07 3.79
CA PRO A 87 -13.86 1.18 2.82
C PRO A 87 -15.08 1.83 2.14
N LYS A 88 -15.41 1.37 0.95
CA LYS A 88 -16.68 1.69 0.30
C LYS A 88 -17.85 1.07 1.05
N PHE A 89 -17.70 -0.19 1.48
CA PHE A 89 -18.62 -0.88 2.37
C PHE A 89 -17.95 -2.08 3.05
N GLU A 90 -18.52 -2.48 4.17
CA GLU A 90 -18.20 -3.71 4.90
C GLU A 90 -19.43 -4.60 4.96
N TRP A 91 -19.23 -5.90 4.91
CA TRP A 91 -20.32 -6.86 4.94
C TRP A 91 -19.98 -8.08 5.78
N GLY A 92 -21.03 -8.68 6.34
CA GLY A 92 -20.96 -9.94 7.05
C GLY A 92 -22.08 -10.87 6.59
N PHE A 93 -21.77 -12.12 6.36
CA PHE A 93 -22.73 -13.15 5.98
C PHE A 93 -22.58 -14.33 6.92
N THR A 94 -23.66 -14.62 7.68
CA THR A 94 -23.73 -15.80 8.52
C THR A 94 -24.73 -16.78 7.94
N ASN A 95 -24.29 -18.02 7.73
CA ASN A 95 -25.16 -19.10 7.33
C ASN A 95 -25.14 -20.21 8.37
N THR A 96 -26.32 -20.68 8.78
CA THR A 96 -26.47 -21.73 9.77
C THR A 96 -27.30 -22.88 9.18
N PHE A 97 -26.78 -24.08 9.26
CA PHE A 97 -27.42 -25.30 8.81
C PHE A 97 -27.71 -26.18 10.00
N LYS A 98 -28.90 -26.79 10.01
CA LYS A 98 -29.26 -27.78 10.99
C LYS A 98 -29.91 -28.97 10.31
N TYR A 99 -29.36 -30.12 10.55
CA TYR A 99 -29.92 -31.38 10.03
C TYR A 99 -29.85 -32.47 11.08
N LYS A 100 -31.03 -32.92 11.57
CA LYS A 100 -31.14 -33.89 12.67
C LYS A 100 -30.34 -33.38 13.90
N ASN A 101 -29.32 -34.13 14.25
CA ASN A 101 -28.45 -33.84 15.41
C ASN A 101 -27.19 -33.06 15.07
N LEU A 102 -27.01 -32.70 13.79
CA LEU A 102 -25.87 -31.96 13.30
C LEU A 102 -26.28 -30.50 13.11
N ASP A 103 -25.47 -29.58 13.61
CA ASP A 103 -25.55 -28.17 13.31
C ASP A 103 -24.20 -27.66 12.82
N ALA A 104 -24.24 -26.75 11.86
CA ALA A 104 -23.08 -26.13 11.30
C ALA A 104 -23.35 -24.63 11.07
N SER A 105 -22.36 -23.80 11.32
CA SER A 105 -22.45 -22.37 11.07
C SER A 105 -21.15 -21.88 10.45
N ILE A 106 -21.28 -21.00 9.46
CA ILE A 106 -20.16 -20.32 8.84
C ILE A 106 -20.40 -18.81 8.86
N LEU A 107 -19.41 -18.05 9.30
CA LEU A 107 -19.40 -16.59 9.23
C LEU A 107 -18.32 -16.13 8.24
N LEU A 108 -18.78 -15.50 7.17
CA LEU A 108 -17.95 -14.79 6.21
C LEU A 108 -18.00 -13.29 6.51
N GLN A 109 -16.88 -12.63 6.36
CA GLN A 109 -16.77 -11.18 6.50
C GLN A 109 -15.91 -10.62 5.37
N GLY A 110 -16.31 -9.49 4.83
CA GLY A 110 -15.56 -8.82 3.81
C GLY A 110 -15.59 -7.30 3.93
N ARG A 111 -14.58 -6.71 3.34
CA ARG A 111 -14.41 -5.27 3.21
C ARG A 111 -14.07 -4.98 1.76
N VAL A 112 -14.72 -4.00 1.15
CA VAL A 112 -14.49 -3.58 -0.23
C VAL A 112 -13.93 -2.17 -0.25
N GLY A 113 -12.83 -1.99 -0.93
CA GLY A 113 -12.12 -0.72 -1.01
C GLY A 113 -11.35 -0.40 0.28
N GLY A 114 -10.95 0.85 0.37
CA GLY A 114 -10.00 1.33 1.37
C GLY A 114 -8.55 1.04 0.97
N LYS A 115 -7.66 1.89 1.43
CA LYS A 115 -6.21 1.76 1.23
C LYS A 115 -5.51 1.67 2.58
N LEU A 116 -4.33 1.09 2.59
CA LEU A 116 -3.45 1.00 3.74
C LEU A 116 -2.05 1.48 3.35
N LEU A 117 -1.59 2.55 3.96
CA LEU A 117 -0.21 3.01 3.82
C LEU A 117 0.68 2.29 4.84
N SER A 118 1.58 1.46 4.37
CA SER A 118 2.51 0.69 5.22
C SER A 118 3.81 1.46 5.45
N ILE A 119 3.82 2.34 6.42
CA ILE A 119 5.01 3.11 6.81
C ILE A 119 6.12 2.20 7.35
N GLY A 120 5.76 1.13 8.06
CA GLY A 120 6.71 0.13 8.54
C GLY A 120 7.41 -0.59 7.39
N SER A 121 6.67 -1.07 6.40
CA SER A 121 7.26 -1.71 5.21
C SER A 121 8.19 -0.76 4.47
N ARG A 122 7.78 0.51 4.32
CA ARG A 122 8.65 1.56 3.77
C ARG A 122 9.96 1.69 4.53
N GLY A 123 9.90 1.72 5.86
CA GLY A 123 11.09 1.86 6.70
C GLY A 123 12.02 0.66 6.62
N TRP A 124 11.47 -0.55 6.55
CA TRP A 124 12.26 -1.78 6.63
C TRP A 124 12.73 -2.30 5.27
N ASN A 125 11.97 -2.08 4.23
CA ASN A 125 12.28 -2.58 2.89
C ASN A 125 13.07 -1.57 2.04
N ARG A 126 13.44 -0.44 2.61
CA ARG A 126 14.32 0.53 1.96
C ARG A 126 15.77 0.20 2.26
N ALA A 127 16.50 -0.01 1.20
CA ALA A 127 17.94 -0.24 1.27
C ALA A 127 18.75 1.01 1.69
N THR A 128 18.12 2.17 1.70
CA THR A 128 18.79 3.47 1.75
C THR A 128 19.17 3.98 3.13
N ASN A 129 18.80 3.31 4.21
CA ASN A 129 19.08 3.79 5.57
C ASN A 129 20.43 3.29 6.13
N GLY A 130 21.34 2.89 5.26
CA GLY A 130 22.69 2.46 5.64
C GLY A 130 22.77 1.05 6.24
N PRO A 131 23.98 0.53 6.36
CA PRO A 131 24.19 -0.81 6.89
C PRO A 131 23.78 -0.87 8.37
N GLY A 132 22.90 -1.82 8.70
CA GLY A 132 22.54 -2.15 10.06
C GLY A 132 21.14 -1.73 10.52
N TRP A 133 20.39 -0.93 9.75
CA TRP A 133 19.06 -0.47 10.15
C TRP A 133 17.90 -1.22 9.50
N ASN A 134 18.07 -1.71 8.28
CA ASN A 134 17.00 -2.35 7.54
C ASN A 134 17.45 -3.69 6.97
N TYR A 135 16.57 -4.68 7.11
CA TYR A 135 16.70 -5.96 6.45
C TYR A 135 15.79 -5.97 5.23
N MET A 136 16.36 -6.34 4.10
CA MET A 136 15.59 -6.54 2.88
C MET A 136 14.67 -7.76 3.05
N SER A 137 13.38 -7.58 2.80
CA SER A 137 12.45 -8.69 2.73
C SER A 137 12.80 -9.57 1.53
N ARG A 138 12.91 -10.88 1.75
CA ARG A 138 13.30 -11.85 0.70
C ARG A 138 12.41 -11.77 -0.55
N TRP A 139 11.12 -11.50 -0.36
CA TRP A 139 10.16 -11.38 -1.47
C TRP A 139 10.38 -10.15 -2.35
N LEU A 140 11.16 -9.17 -1.88
CA LEU A 140 11.56 -7.99 -2.67
C LEU A 140 12.89 -8.21 -3.41
N TYR A 141 13.61 -9.30 -3.14
CA TYR A 141 14.94 -9.49 -3.68
C TYR A 141 14.98 -9.43 -5.21
N ASP A 142 14.05 -10.10 -5.86
CA ASP A 142 13.92 -10.12 -7.32
C ASP A 142 13.19 -8.88 -7.88
N ALA A 143 12.64 -8.02 -7.01
CA ALA A 143 11.91 -6.83 -7.39
C ALA A 143 12.79 -5.58 -7.50
N TYR A 144 13.96 -5.57 -6.83
CA TYR A 144 14.87 -4.42 -6.85
C TYR A 144 15.46 -4.19 -8.24
N TRP A 145 15.56 -2.91 -8.58
CA TRP A 145 16.23 -2.48 -9.80
C TRP A 145 17.76 -2.66 -9.69
N SER A 146 18.37 -3.21 -10.74
CA SER A 146 19.79 -3.11 -11.04
C SER A 146 19.99 -2.70 -12.49
N GLU A 147 21.21 -2.39 -12.85
CA GLU A 147 21.54 -1.99 -14.24
C GLU A 147 21.36 -3.16 -15.21
N GLU A 148 21.66 -4.38 -14.77
CA GLU A 148 21.49 -5.61 -15.54
C GLU A 148 20.05 -6.13 -15.53
N GLU A 149 19.35 -5.96 -14.39
CA GLU A 149 18.01 -6.48 -14.18
C GLU A 149 17.10 -5.39 -13.61
N PRO A 150 16.14 -4.87 -14.39
CA PRO A 150 15.26 -3.77 -13.93
C PRO A 150 14.22 -4.19 -12.87
N GLY A 151 14.23 -5.44 -12.42
CA GLY A 151 13.32 -5.97 -11.41
C GLY A 151 11.85 -5.88 -11.83
N ASP A 152 10.97 -5.50 -10.92
CA ASP A 152 9.53 -5.30 -11.18
C ASP A 152 9.21 -3.96 -11.88
N GLY A 153 10.22 -3.13 -12.16
CA GLY A 153 10.11 -1.83 -12.79
C GLY A 153 9.53 -0.73 -11.88
N LYS A 154 9.27 -1.00 -10.60
CA LYS A 154 8.72 -0.04 -9.63
C LYS A 154 9.53 0.06 -8.35
N THR A 155 10.12 -1.04 -7.91
CA THR A 155 10.95 -1.08 -6.71
C THR A 155 12.31 -0.45 -7.04
N PRO A 156 12.70 0.62 -6.33
CA PRO A 156 13.96 1.31 -6.61
C PRO A 156 15.18 0.43 -6.33
N GLY A 157 16.32 0.82 -6.87
CA GLY A 157 17.59 0.15 -6.66
C GLY A 157 18.02 0.14 -5.20
N PHE A 158 18.80 -0.85 -4.82
CA PHE A 158 19.25 -1.07 -3.44
C PHE A 158 19.99 0.13 -2.84
N PHE A 159 20.70 0.90 -3.65
CA PHE A 159 21.45 2.09 -3.22
C PHE A 159 20.76 3.41 -3.54
N SER A 160 19.46 3.38 -3.83
CA SER A 160 18.69 4.61 -4.05
C SER A 160 18.61 5.42 -2.75
N THR A 161 19.18 6.62 -2.74
CA THR A 161 19.21 7.51 -1.57
C THR A 161 18.11 8.54 -1.56
N VAL A 162 17.70 9.01 -2.72
CA VAL A 162 16.77 10.13 -2.88
C VAL A 162 15.33 9.74 -2.59
N THR A 163 14.90 8.58 -3.06
CA THR A 163 13.57 8.02 -2.77
C THR A 163 13.30 7.80 -1.29
N GLY A 164 14.37 7.83 -0.53
CA GLY A 164 14.36 7.55 0.89
C GLY A 164 13.50 8.48 1.72
N GLY A 165 13.38 9.74 1.39
CA GLY A 165 12.64 10.75 2.16
C GLY A 165 11.17 10.86 1.81
N GLN A 166 10.78 10.45 0.62
CA GLN A 166 9.45 10.69 0.07
C GLN A 166 8.46 9.58 0.40
N TYR A 167 7.19 9.96 0.53
CA TYR A 167 6.08 9.03 0.69
C TYR A 167 5.36 8.91 -0.64
N ASP A 168 5.27 7.69 -1.13
CA ASP A 168 4.74 7.39 -2.45
C ASP A 168 3.80 6.18 -2.47
N THR A 169 3.24 5.91 -3.63
CA THR A 169 2.25 4.82 -3.81
C THR A 169 2.85 3.42 -3.81
N ASN A 170 4.18 3.24 -3.80
CA ASN A 170 4.78 1.91 -3.64
C ASN A 170 4.41 1.24 -2.30
N TRP A 171 4.11 2.04 -1.29
CA TRP A 171 3.79 1.57 0.05
C TRP A 171 2.30 1.64 0.36
N LEU A 172 1.46 1.91 -0.67
CA LEU A 172 0.02 2.02 -0.56
C LEU A 172 -0.65 0.74 -1.08
N TYR A 173 -1.20 -0.04 -0.18
CA TYR A 173 -1.83 -1.33 -0.47
C TYR A 173 -3.36 -1.22 -0.47
N ASP A 174 -4.01 -2.13 -1.21
CA ASP A 174 -5.45 -2.32 -1.09
C ASP A 174 -5.77 -2.98 0.25
N ALA A 175 -6.77 -2.42 0.94
CA ALA A 175 -7.21 -2.91 2.24
C ALA A 175 -8.50 -3.77 2.16
N GLY A 176 -8.95 -4.08 0.95
CA GLY A 176 -10.09 -4.96 0.70
C GLY A 176 -9.73 -6.41 1.01
N TYR A 177 -10.68 -7.14 1.62
CA TYR A 177 -10.50 -8.55 1.92
C TYR A 177 -11.82 -9.30 2.00
N ILE A 178 -11.75 -10.62 1.86
CA ILE A 178 -12.79 -11.58 2.23
C ILE A 178 -12.14 -12.61 3.13
N ARG A 179 -12.76 -12.90 4.26
CA ARG A 179 -12.26 -13.92 5.19
C ARG A 179 -13.39 -14.77 5.78
N ILE A 180 -13.08 -16.01 6.05
CA ILE A 180 -13.87 -16.88 6.91
C ILE A 180 -13.49 -16.54 8.34
N LYS A 181 -14.43 -15.97 9.10
CA LYS A 181 -14.17 -15.53 10.48
C LYS A 181 -14.42 -16.62 11.49
N ASN A 182 -15.41 -17.45 11.22
CA ASN A 182 -15.77 -18.57 12.10
C ASN A 182 -16.37 -19.71 11.29
N ILE A 183 -16.01 -20.93 11.68
CA ILE A 183 -16.69 -22.16 11.28
C ILE A 183 -16.97 -22.91 12.57
N THR A 184 -18.23 -23.24 12.80
CA THR A 184 -18.66 -24.03 13.94
C THR A 184 -19.34 -25.28 13.44
N LEU A 185 -19.02 -26.43 14.00
CA LEU A 185 -19.67 -27.70 13.76
C LEU A 185 -20.08 -28.27 15.12
N GLY A 186 -21.37 -28.51 15.27
CA GLY A 186 -21.96 -29.07 16.48
C GLY A 186 -22.65 -30.41 16.20
N TYR A 187 -22.57 -31.32 17.14
CA TYR A 187 -23.33 -32.56 17.10
C TYR A 187 -23.97 -32.84 18.46
N THR A 188 -25.29 -32.89 18.48
CA THR A 188 -26.08 -33.23 19.69
C THR A 188 -26.17 -34.75 19.84
N LEU A 189 -25.58 -35.27 20.90
CA LEU A 189 -25.60 -36.70 21.17
C LEU A 189 -27.05 -37.20 21.42
N PRO A 190 -27.44 -38.32 20.80
CA PRO A 190 -28.73 -38.91 21.07
C PRO A 190 -28.91 -39.31 22.55
N LYS A 191 -30.09 -39.10 23.09
CA LYS A 191 -30.40 -39.41 24.53
C LYS A 191 -30.00 -40.81 24.94
N LYS A 192 -30.07 -41.80 24.05
CA LYS A 192 -29.65 -43.19 24.33
C LYS A 192 -28.14 -43.29 24.62
N VAL A 193 -27.33 -42.51 23.91
CA VAL A 193 -25.86 -42.50 24.13
C VAL A 193 -25.51 -41.79 25.40
N VAL A 194 -26.15 -40.66 25.70
CA VAL A 194 -25.96 -39.85 26.93
C VAL A 194 -26.29 -40.70 28.17
N LYS A 195 -27.43 -41.35 28.19
CA LYS A 195 -27.82 -42.28 29.28
C LYS A 195 -26.83 -43.43 29.48
N LYS A 196 -26.25 -43.97 28.42
CA LYS A 196 -25.30 -45.08 28.51
C LYS A 196 -23.93 -44.63 29.00
N ALA A 197 -23.59 -43.33 28.85
CA ALA A 197 -22.39 -42.72 29.34
C ALA A 197 -22.50 -42.21 30.78
N GLY A 198 -23.67 -42.33 31.43
CA GLY A 198 -23.89 -41.88 32.82
C GLY A 198 -24.03 -40.36 32.98
N LEU A 199 -24.31 -39.64 31.89
CA LEU A 199 -24.53 -38.20 31.81
C LEU A 199 -26.03 -37.86 31.70
#